data_52abdb54227c8bcfa9afda92f653a62d
#
_entry.id   52abdb54227c8bcfa9afda92f653a62d
#
_cell.length_a   1.000
_cell.length_b   1.000
_cell.length_c   1.000
_cell.angle_alpha   90.00
_cell.angle_beta   90.00
_cell.angle_gamma   90.00
#
_symmetry.space_group_name_H-M   'P 1'
#
loop_
_entity.id
_entity.type
_entity.pdbx_description
1 polymer ?
#
loop_
_entity_poly.entity_id
_entity_poly.type
_entity_poly.pdbx_seq_one_letter_code
_entity_poly.pdbx_strand_id
1 'polypeptide(L)'
;SEGKVLEDPAEDAPNYVYQRTVAPEDAPDTAEYIEVGFEQGDAVSINGETMSPATVLTRLNELGGKHGIGRLDLVEGRFVGMKSRGIYETPGGTILLEAHRGIEQITLDRGAAHLKDELMPRYAELIYNGFWFSPEREMLQALIDHSQAHVTGTVRLKLYKGLARTVGRWSDHSLYSEAHVTFEDDAGAYDQKDAAGFIQLNALRLKLLAARDKRLR
;
A
#
# COMPACT_ATOMS: atom_id res chain seq x y z
N SER A 1 -10.81 -21.09 -12.49
CA SER A 1 -10.56 -20.39 -13.77
C SER A 1 -11.58 -20.84 -14.79
N GLU A 2 -12.16 -19.90 -15.53
CA GLU A 2 -13.28 -20.12 -16.45
C GLU A 2 -12.85 -20.44 -17.90
N GLY A 3 -11.58 -20.78 -18.13
CA GLY A 3 -11.08 -21.20 -19.44
C GLY A 3 -11.28 -20.14 -20.52
N LYS A 4 -11.93 -20.53 -21.63
CA LYS A 4 -12.05 -19.71 -22.86
C LYS A 4 -12.62 -18.31 -22.66
N VAL A 5 -13.47 -18.10 -21.68
CA VAL A 5 -14.09 -16.79 -21.38
C VAL A 5 -13.04 -15.73 -21.00
N LEU A 6 -11.89 -16.16 -20.46
CA LEU A 6 -10.82 -15.26 -20.03
C LEU A 6 -9.61 -15.24 -20.97
N GLU A 7 -9.65 -16.01 -22.09
CA GLU A 7 -8.50 -16.10 -23.00
C GLU A 7 -8.33 -14.85 -23.88
N ASP A 8 -9.43 -14.15 -24.20
CA ASP A 8 -9.37 -12.89 -24.93
C ASP A 8 -9.23 -11.71 -23.96
N PRO A 9 -8.07 -11.03 -23.91
CA PRO A 9 -7.87 -9.90 -23.02
C PRO A 9 -8.61 -8.63 -23.46
N ALA A 10 -9.24 -8.61 -24.63
CA ALA A 10 -10.05 -7.48 -25.12
C ALA A 10 -11.49 -7.54 -24.62
N GLU A 11 -11.92 -8.69 -24.10
CA GLU A 11 -13.28 -8.89 -23.58
C GLU A 11 -13.31 -8.73 -22.06
N ASP A 12 -14.35 -8.06 -21.56
CA ASP A 12 -14.57 -7.90 -20.12
C ASP A 12 -14.88 -9.24 -19.45
N ALA A 13 -14.41 -9.41 -18.22
CA ALA A 13 -14.69 -10.62 -17.45
C ALA A 13 -16.15 -10.60 -16.96
N PRO A 14 -16.96 -11.62 -17.30
CA PRO A 14 -18.35 -11.67 -16.86
C PRO A 14 -18.49 -11.68 -15.33
N ASN A 15 -19.51 -11.02 -14.80
CA ASN A 15 -19.71 -10.90 -13.35
C ASN A 15 -19.78 -12.24 -12.61
N TYR A 16 -20.25 -13.34 -13.25
CA TYR A 16 -20.31 -14.66 -12.61
C TYR A 16 -18.95 -15.26 -12.25
N VAL A 17 -17.86 -14.74 -12.84
CA VAL A 17 -16.48 -15.17 -12.52
C VAL A 17 -16.08 -14.71 -11.11
N TYR A 18 -16.63 -13.59 -10.66
CA TYR A 18 -16.42 -13.05 -9.32
C TYR A 18 -17.39 -13.70 -8.34
N GLN A 19 -16.85 -14.38 -7.33
CA GLN A 19 -17.66 -15.18 -6.39
C GLN A 19 -17.59 -14.69 -4.93
N ARG A 20 -16.65 -13.78 -4.63
CA ARG A 20 -16.42 -13.26 -3.27
C ARG A 20 -16.86 -11.82 -3.10
N THR A 21 -17.07 -11.10 -4.21
CA THR A 21 -17.35 -9.68 -4.21
C THR A 21 -18.60 -9.40 -5.05
N VAL A 22 -19.45 -8.50 -4.60
CA VAL A 22 -20.52 -7.95 -5.43
C VAL A 22 -19.90 -7.02 -6.50
N ALA A 23 -20.60 -6.81 -7.61
CA ALA A 23 -20.18 -5.79 -8.55
C ALA A 23 -20.21 -4.40 -7.88
N PRO A 24 -19.23 -3.51 -8.14
CA PRO A 24 -19.20 -2.19 -7.51
C PRO A 24 -20.48 -1.37 -7.71
N GLU A 25 -21.12 -1.49 -8.86
CA GLU A 25 -22.41 -0.87 -9.18
C GLU A 25 -23.56 -1.40 -8.32
N ASP A 26 -23.51 -2.67 -7.92
CA ASP A 26 -24.51 -3.35 -7.07
C ASP A 26 -24.20 -3.21 -5.57
N ALA A 27 -23.03 -2.65 -5.21
CA ALA A 27 -22.64 -2.44 -3.83
C ALA A 27 -23.48 -1.32 -3.16
N PRO A 28 -23.60 -1.31 -1.82
CA PRO A 28 -24.40 -0.33 -1.09
C PRO A 28 -24.09 1.12 -1.46
N ASP A 29 -25.13 1.95 -1.60
CA ASP A 29 -25.00 3.39 -1.86
C ASP A 29 -24.56 4.20 -0.63
N THR A 30 -24.47 3.55 0.54
CA THR A 30 -23.97 4.16 1.78
C THR A 30 -22.56 3.65 2.08
N ALA A 31 -21.65 4.59 2.27
CA ALA A 31 -20.27 4.26 2.68
C ALA A 31 -20.24 3.67 4.10
N GLU A 32 -19.36 2.69 4.31
CA GLU A 32 -19.09 2.13 5.62
C GLU A 32 -17.70 2.59 6.09
N TYR A 33 -17.59 2.95 7.39
CA TYR A 33 -16.33 3.37 7.99
C TYR A 33 -15.90 2.29 8.97
N ILE A 34 -14.63 1.91 8.89
CA ILE A 34 -14.00 0.95 9.80
C ILE A 34 -12.69 1.49 10.33
N GLU A 35 -12.28 1.02 11.50
CA GLU A 35 -10.95 1.27 12.07
C GLU A 35 -10.19 -0.04 12.17
N VAL A 36 -8.96 -0.06 11.65
CA VAL A 36 -8.04 -1.20 11.77
C VAL A 36 -6.90 -0.79 12.69
N GLY A 37 -6.72 -1.54 13.78
CA GLY A 37 -5.63 -1.34 14.74
C GLY A 37 -4.45 -2.23 14.42
N PHE A 38 -3.24 -1.67 14.60
CA PHE A 38 -1.95 -2.31 14.31
C PHE A 38 -1.06 -2.31 15.53
N GLU A 39 -0.32 -3.40 15.73
CA GLU A 39 0.80 -3.52 16.69
C GLU A 39 2.01 -4.08 15.95
N GLN A 40 3.10 -3.30 15.88
CA GLN A 40 4.35 -3.66 15.21
C GLN A 40 4.13 -4.20 13.77
N GLY A 41 3.21 -3.56 13.02
CA GLY A 41 2.86 -3.92 11.66
C GLY A 41 1.76 -4.97 11.51
N ASP A 42 1.45 -5.72 12.55
CA ASP A 42 0.39 -6.73 12.53
C ASP A 42 -0.99 -6.10 12.81
N ALA A 43 -1.98 -6.46 11.99
CA ALA A 43 -3.36 -6.05 12.23
C ALA A 43 -3.97 -6.89 13.35
N VAL A 44 -4.32 -6.23 14.47
CA VAL A 44 -4.77 -6.89 15.70
C VAL A 44 -6.23 -6.61 16.08
N SER A 45 -6.86 -5.60 15.46
CA SER A 45 -8.25 -5.26 15.80
C SER A 45 -9.01 -4.62 14.65
N ILE A 46 -10.35 -4.73 14.70
CA ILE A 46 -11.28 -4.00 13.84
C ILE A 46 -12.29 -3.29 14.75
N ASN A 47 -12.46 -1.96 14.57
CA ASN A 47 -13.38 -1.13 15.37
C ASN A 47 -13.15 -1.27 16.89
N GLY A 48 -11.89 -1.42 17.31
CA GLY A 48 -11.48 -1.58 18.70
C GLY A 48 -11.66 -2.99 19.28
N GLU A 49 -12.24 -3.93 18.54
CA GLU A 49 -12.36 -5.33 18.95
C GLU A 49 -11.09 -6.09 18.55
N THR A 50 -10.34 -6.59 19.54
CA THR A 50 -9.14 -7.40 19.32
C THR A 50 -9.53 -8.81 18.86
N MET A 51 -8.84 -9.31 17.84
CA MET A 51 -9.13 -10.61 17.25
C MET A 51 -7.88 -11.26 16.64
N SER A 52 -7.97 -12.56 16.35
CA SER A 52 -6.87 -13.28 15.70
C SER A 52 -6.62 -12.75 14.28
N PRO A 53 -5.40 -12.86 13.73
CA PRO A 53 -5.10 -12.47 12.35
C PRO A 53 -6.04 -13.12 11.32
N ALA A 54 -6.38 -14.39 11.52
CA ALA A 54 -7.33 -15.10 10.66
C ALA A 54 -8.74 -14.48 10.72
N THR A 55 -9.20 -14.10 11.92
CA THR A 55 -10.50 -13.45 12.11
C THR A 55 -10.51 -12.05 11.50
N VAL A 56 -9.43 -11.26 11.67
CA VAL A 56 -9.26 -9.96 11.01
C VAL A 56 -9.44 -10.11 9.51
N LEU A 57 -8.70 -11.03 8.88
CA LEU A 57 -8.77 -11.22 7.43
C LEU A 57 -10.16 -11.68 6.98
N THR A 58 -10.78 -12.60 7.71
CA THR A 58 -12.15 -13.09 7.43
C THR A 58 -13.14 -11.93 7.45
N ARG A 59 -13.10 -11.10 8.51
CA ARG A 59 -14.00 -9.96 8.65
C ARG A 59 -13.79 -8.91 7.57
N LEU A 60 -12.55 -8.63 7.22
CA LEU A 60 -12.23 -7.70 6.13
C LEU A 60 -12.62 -8.26 4.75
N ASN A 61 -12.56 -9.58 4.55
CA ASN A 61 -13.08 -10.21 3.33
C ASN A 61 -14.61 -10.03 3.20
N GLU A 62 -15.37 -10.19 4.30
CA GLU A 62 -16.81 -9.96 4.31
C GLU A 62 -17.15 -8.50 3.96
N LEU A 63 -16.49 -7.56 4.62
CA LEU A 63 -16.68 -6.13 4.41
C LEU A 63 -16.30 -5.70 2.99
N GLY A 64 -15.13 -6.13 2.53
CA GLY A 64 -14.65 -5.84 1.19
C GLY A 64 -15.52 -6.48 0.10
N GLY A 65 -15.97 -7.72 0.31
CA GLY A 65 -16.89 -8.41 -0.59
C GLY A 65 -18.22 -7.68 -0.74
N LYS A 66 -18.80 -7.21 0.38
CA LYS A 66 -20.03 -6.39 0.42
C LYS A 66 -19.90 -5.10 -0.39
N HIS A 67 -18.73 -4.48 -0.40
CA HIS A 67 -18.48 -3.21 -1.08
C HIS A 67 -17.83 -3.36 -2.46
N GLY A 68 -17.67 -4.59 -2.98
CA GLY A 68 -17.08 -4.85 -4.30
C GLY A 68 -15.59 -4.56 -4.39
N ILE A 69 -14.88 -4.53 -3.25
CA ILE A 69 -13.46 -4.17 -3.16
C ILE A 69 -12.57 -5.37 -3.50
N GLY A 70 -11.46 -5.11 -4.19
CA GLY A 70 -10.40 -6.10 -4.40
C GLY A 70 -10.59 -6.99 -5.62
N ARG A 71 -11.36 -6.56 -6.62
CA ARG A 71 -11.44 -7.20 -7.94
C ARG A 71 -10.23 -6.80 -8.78
N LEU A 72 -9.52 -7.78 -9.32
CA LEU A 72 -8.33 -7.57 -10.15
C LEU A 72 -8.43 -8.41 -11.41
N ASP A 73 -8.21 -7.77 -12.56
CA ASP A 73 -8.05 -8.39 -13.87
C ASP A 73 -6.63 -8.14 -14.33
N LEU A 74 -5.82 -9.18 -14.39
CA LEU A 74 -4.38 -9.08 -14.65
C LEU A 74 -3.95 -9.98 -15.80
N VAL A 75 -3.13 -9.43 -16.71
CA VAL A 75 -2.32 -10.22 -17.64
C VAL A 75 -0.90 -10.27 -17.10
N GLU A 76 -0.56 -11.38 -16.48
CA GLU A 76 0.71 -11.58 -15.79
C GLU A 76 1.70 -12.44 -16.59
N GLY A 77 3.00 -12.27 -16.31
CA GLY A 77 4.05 -13.16 -16.79
C GLY A 77 4.20 -14.37 -15.88
N ARG A 78 3.97 -15.57 -16.40
CA ARG A 78 4.22 -16.81 -15.64
C ARG A 78 5.72 -17.10 -15.53
N PHE A 79 6.11 -17.81 -14.48
CA PHE A 79 7.50 -18.25 -14.27
C PHE A 79 8.10 -18.99 -15.48
N VAL A 80 7.28 -19.72 -16.21
CA VAL A 80 7.66 -20.45 -17.43
C VAL A 80 7.73 -19.57 -18.71
N GLY A 81 7.63 -18.26 -18.58
CA GLY A 81 7.89 -17.30 -19.67
C GLY A 81 6.69 -16.91 -20.53
N MET A 82 5.51 -17.48 -20.33
CA MET A 82 4.30 -17.10 -21.08
C MET A 82 3.45 -16.07 -20.32
N LYS A 83 2.57 -15.37 -21.03
CA LYS A 83 1.52 -14.53 -20.46
C LYS A 83 0.26 -15.33 -20.18
N SER A 84 -0.43 -15.03 -19.08
CA SER A 84 -1.78 -15.53 -18.82
C SER A 84 -2.62 -14.46 -18.14
N ARG A 85 -3.92 -14.43 -18.46
CA ARG A 85 -4.89 -13.60 -17.78
C ARG A 85 -5.45 -14.34 -16.57
N GLY A 86 -5.55 -13.65 -15.45
CA GLY A 86 -6.17 -14.14 -14.21
C GLY A 86 -7.11 -13.10 -13.63
N ILE A 87 -8.26 -13.56 -13.14
CA ILE A 87 -9.18 -12.79 -12.35
C ILE A 87 -8.97 -13.17 -10.88
N TYR A 88 -8.72 -12.18 -10.05
CA TYR A 88 -8.44 -12.36 -8.64
C TYR A 88 -9.41 -11.53 -7.79
N GLU A 89 -9.75 -12.05 -6.63
CA GLU A 89 -10.55 -11.36 -5.63
C GLU A 89 -9.81 -11.37 -4.29
N THR A 90 -9.36 -10.21 -3.87
CA THR A 90 -8.58 -10.00 -2.63
C THR A 90 -9.20 -8.93 -1.73
N PRO A 91 -10.50 -9.04 -1.37
CA PRO A 91 -11.20 -7.96 -0.69
C PRO A 91 -10.53 -7.55 0.62
N GLY A 92 -10.29 -8.49 1.53
CA GLY A 92 -9.64 -8.20 2.81
C GLY A 92 -8.17 -7.82 2.65
N GLY A 93 -7.44 -8.46 1.73
CA GLY A 93 -6.05 -8.12 1.44
C GLY A 93 -5.89 -6.69 0.91
N THR A 94 -6.81 -6.24 0.06
CA THR A 94 -6.83 -4.86 -0.47
C THR A 94 -7.07 -3.84 0.65
N ILE A 95 -8.02 -4.13 1.56
CA ILE A 95 -8.30 -3.26 2.71
C ILE A 95 -7.09 -3.22 3.65
N LEU A 96 -6.47 -4.38 3.95
CA LEU A 96 -5.28 -4.45 4.81
C LEU A 96 -4.10 -3.70 4.21
N LEU A 97 -3.83 -3.83 2.92
CA LEU A 97 -2.75 -3.12 2.25
C LEU A 97 -2.93 -1.61 2.33
N GLU A 98 -4.14 -1.10 2.09
CA GLU A 98 -4.46 0.32 2.21
C GLU A 98 -4.30 0.81 3.65
N ALA A 99 -4.82 0.07 4.63
CA ALA A 99 -4.71 0.40 6.05
C ALA A 99 -3.25 0.39 6.53
N HIS A 100 -2.50 -0.66 6.19
CA HIS A 100 -1.10 -0.80 6.59
C HIS A 100 -0.23 0.30 5.99
N ARG A 101 -0.39 0.63 4.71
CA ARG A 101 0.27 1.81 4.13
C ARG A 101 -0.15 3.10 4.81
N GLY A 102 -1.39 3.20 5.26
CA GLY A 102 -1.90 4.34 6.02
C GLY A 102 -1.15 4.56 7.33
N ILE A 103 -0.87 3.51 8.11
CA ILE A 103 -0.13 3.65 9.37
C ILE A 103 1.37 3.87 9.13
N GLU A 104 1.97 3.20 8.13
CA GLU A 104 3.37 3.41 7.74
C GLU A 104 3.66 4.85 7.34
N GLN A 105 2.72 5.55 6.70
CA GLN A 105 2.90 6.94 6.27
C GLN A 105 3.21 7.91 7.42
N ILE A 106 2.78 7.59 8.64
CA ILE A 106 3.01 8.45 9.81
C ILE A 106 4.05 7.88 10.78
N THR A 107 4.47 6.62 10.63
CA THR A 107 5.38 5.94 11.57
C THR A 107 6.74 5.59 10.99
N LEU A 108 6.88 5.51 9.66
CA LEU A 108 8.16 5.29 9.00
C LEU A 108 8.75 6.60 8.50
N ASP A 109 10.06 6.76 8.65
CA ASP A 109 10.77 7.82 7.95
C ASP A 109 10.84 7.53 6.44
N ARG A 110 11.09 8.58 5.67
CA ARG A 110 11.10 8.52 4.20
C ARG A 110 12.11 7.49 3.66
N GLY A 111 13.30 7.41 4.25
CA GLY A 111 14.37 6.51 3.77
C GLY A 111 14.00 5.05 3.98
N ALA A 112 13.48 4.72 5.17
CA ALA A 112 13.02 3.37 5.49
C ALA A 112 11.82 2.94 4.63
N ALA A 113 10.86 3.85 4.42
CA ALA A 113 9.69 3.58 3.58
C ALA A 113 10.09 3.29 2.13
N HIS A 114 11.00 4.08 1.54
CA HIS A 114 11.48 3.87 0.17
C HIS A 114 12.25 2.55 0.04
N LEU A 115 13.17 2.26 0.99
CA LEU A 115 13.92 1.00 0.98
C LEU A 115 12.98 -0.21 1.02
N LYS A 116 11.97 -0.17 1.88
CA LYS A 116 10.96 -1.23 1.97
C LYS A 116 10.19 -1.40 0.65
N ASP A 117 9.77 -0.31 0.01
CA ASP A 117 9.07 -0.34 -1.27
C ASP A 117 9.96 -0.91 -2.40
N GLU A 118 11.26 -0.61 -2.42
CA GLU A 118 12.21 -1.18 -3.39
C GLU A 118 12.38 -2.71 -3.24
N LEU A 119 12.25 -3.23 -2.02
CA LEU A 119 12.38 -4.66 -1.75
C LEU A 119 11.09 -5.46 -2.02
N MET A 120 9.95 -4.81 -2.10
CA MET A 120 8.65 -5.46 -2.29
C MET A 120 8.58 -6.32 -3.56
N PRO A 121 9.02 -5.88 -4.75
CA PRO A 121 9.01 -6.73 -5.94
C PRO A 121 9.90 -7.97 -5.78
N ARG A 122 11.04 -7.84 -5.10
CA ARG A 122 11.94 -8.96 -4.84
C ARG A 122 11.32 -9.99 -3.90
N TYR A 123 10.66 -9.53 -2.84
CA TYR A 123 9.94 -10.41 -1.92
C TYR A 123 8.79 -11.15 -2.63
N ALA A 124 8.00 -10.42 -3.42
CA ALA A 124 6.90 -10.99 -4.20
C ALA A 124 7.38 -12.06 -5.20
N GLU A 125 8.52 -11.81 -5.88
CA GLU A 125 9.12 -12.77 -6.81
C GLU A 125 9.51 -14.09 -6.11
N LEU A 126 10.11 -14.02 -4.92
CA LEU A 126 10.47 -15.22 -4.15
C LEU A 126 9.24 -16.04 -3.77
N ILE A 127 8.15 -15.38 -3.35
CA ILE A 127 6.89 -16.06 -3.01
C ILE A 127 6.27 -16.69 -4.26
N TYR A 128 6.18 -15.92 -5.35
CA TYR A 128 5.59 -16.38 -6.62
C TYR A 128 6.33 -17.60 -7.19
N ASN A 129 7.66 -17.60 -7.08
CA ASN A 129 8.50 -18.69 -7.57
C ASN A 129 8.58 -19.90 -6.61
N GLY A 130 7.89 -19.86 -5.45
CA GLY A 130 7.83 -20.96 -4.50
C GLY A 130 9.02 -21.04 -3.53
N PHE A 131 9.81 -19.97 -3.39
CA PHE A 131 11.00 -19.91 -2.53
C PHE A 131 10.69 -19.42 -1.11
N TRP A 132 9.55 -19.86 -0.54
CA TRP A 132 9.13 -19.48 0.82
C TRP A 132 10.18 -19.79 1.90
N PHE A 133 10.89 -20.91 1.79
CA PHE A 133 11.90 -21.37 2.74
C PHE A 133 13.33 -21.01 2.34
N SER A 134 13.52 -20.09 1.39
CA SER A 134 14.85 -19.69 0.97
C SER A 134 15.49 -18.71 1.96
N PRO A 135 16.82 -18.74 2.13
CA PRO A 135 17.54 -17.78 2.98
C PRO A 135 17.29 -16.32 2.61
N GLU A 136 17.15 -16.02 1.31
CA GLU A 136 16.87 -14.66 0.83
C GLU A 136 15.52 -14.15 1.33
N ARG A 137 14.47 -15.00 1.31
CA ARG A 137 13.16 -14.63 1.83
C ARG A 137 13.23 -14.37 3.34
N GLU A 138 13.96 -15.20 4.08
CA GLU A 138 14.14 -15.03 5.53
C GLU A 138 14.92 -13.74 5.86
N MET A 139 15.96 -13.40 5.11
CA MET A 139 16.69 -12.14 5.26
C MET A 139 15.80 -10.93 4.99
N LEU A 140 14.99 -10.96 3.91
CA LEU A 140 14.04 -9.90 3.59
C LEU A 140 12.96 -9.77 4.67
N GLN A 141 12.46 -10.89 5.20
CA GLN A 141 11.50 -10.88 6.30
C GLN A 141 12.08 -10.21 7.54
N ALA A 142 13.29 -10.55 7.94
CA ALA A 142 13.95 -9.94 9.09
C ALA A 142 14.12 -8.41 8.92
N LEU A 143 14.43 -7.94 7.71
CA LEU A 143 14.49 -6.52 7.40
C LEU A 143 13.11 -5.86 7.51
N ILE A 144 12.08 -6.50 6.96
CA ILE A 144 10.70 -6.01 7.04
C ILE A 144 10.26 -5.95 8.50
N ASP A 145 10.44 -7.01 9.28
CA ASP A 145 10.07 -7.07 10.70
C ASP A 145 10.77 -5.95 11.50
N HIS A 146 12.06 -5.72 11.24
CA HIS A 146 12.79 -4.63 11.85
C HIS A 146 12.16 -3.26 11.54
N SER A 147 11.72 -3.04 10.30
CA SER A 147 11.08 -1.79 9.89
C SER A 147 9.72 -1.56 10.59
N GLN A 148 9.07 -2.63 11.03
CA GLN A 148 7.72 -2.56 11.62
C GLN A 148 7.71 -2.28 13.13
N ALA A 149 8.86 -2.24 13.81
CA ALA A 149 8.95 -2.09 15.27
C ALA A 149 8.16 -0.92 15.87
N HIS A 150 7.94 0.14 15.10
CA HIS A 150 7.17 1.33 15.49
C HIS A 150 5.87 1.53 14.70
N VAL A 151 5.50 0.58 13.84
CA VAL A 151 4.27 0.64 13.05
C VAL A 151 3.08 0.16 13.90
N THR A 152 2.70 1.00 14.86
CA THR A 152 1.65 0.74 15.85
C THR A 152 0.68 1.92 15.88
N GLY A 153 -0.62 1.63 15.88
CA GLY A 153 -1.66 2.65 15.90
C GLY A 153 -2.93 2.21 15.19
N THR A 154 -3.77 3.16 14.81
CA THR A 154 -5.09 2.91 14.20
C THR A 154 -5.27 3.69 12.92
N VAL A 155 -5.87 3.05 11.92
CA VAL A 155 -6.23 3.66 10.64
C VAL A 155 -7.72 3.55 10.42
N ARG A 156 -8.38 4.67 10.13
CA ARG A 156 -9.77 4.70 9.70
C ARG A 156 -9.87 4.68 8.19
N LEU A 157 -10.67 3.76 7.68
CA LEU A 157 -10.95 3.60 6.25
C LEU A 157 -12.41 3.91 5.95
N LYS A 158 -12.64 4.45 4.75
CA LYS A 158 -13.95 4.54 4.11
C LYS A 158 -14.03 3.47 3.03
N LEU A 159 -15.02 2.58 3.13
CA LEU A 159 -15.32 1.54 2.16
C LEU A 159 -16.54 1.96 1.34
N TYR A 160 -16.40 1.99 0.02
CA TYR A 160 -17.50 2.40 -0.85
C TYR A 160 -17.27 1.95 -2.30
N LYS A 161 -18.17 1.21 -2.87
CA LYS A 161 -18.24 0.86 -4.31
C LYS A 161 -16.89 0.57 -4.97
N GLY A 162 -16.24 -0.50 -4.56
CA GLY A 162 -14.95 -0.95 -5.08
C GLY A 162 -13.73 -0.28 -4.47
N LEU A 163 -13.90 0.73 -3.62
CA LEU A 163 -12.80 1.54 -3.08
C LEU A 163 -12.68 1.39 -1.56
N ALA A 164 -11.47 1.09 -1.09
CA ALA A 164 -11.04 1.31 0.28
C ALA A 164 -10.11 2.54 0.30
N ARG A 165 -10.40 3.53 1.13
CA ARG A 165 -9.61 4.76 1.23
C ARG A 165 -9.34 5.12 2.67
N THR A 166 -8.08 5.35 3.02
CA THR A 166 -7.67 5.89 4.31
C THR A 166 -8.20 7.32 4.49
N VAL A 167 -8.87 7.57 5.63
CA VAL A 167 -9.48 8.86 5.98
C VAL A 167 -9.08 9.37 7.36
N GLY A 168 -8.36 8.57 8.16
CA GLY A 168 -7.81 8.97 9.46
C GLY A 168 -6.67 8.07 9.89
N ARG A 169 -5.74 8.59 10.70
CA ARG A 169 -4.57 7.88 11.21
C ARG A 169 -4.23 8.38 12.61
N TRP A 170 -3.91 7.48 13.53
CA TRP A 170 -3.50 7.80 14.91
C TRP A 170 -2.39 6.87 15.35
N SER A 171 -1.33 7.41 15.92
CA SER A 171 -0.22 6.65 16.48
C SER A 171 0.56 7.49 17.48
N ASP A 172 0.91 6.89 18.61
CA ASP A 172 1.86 7.48 19.58
C ASP A 172 3.31 7.45 19.06
N HIS A 173 3.57 6.66 18.01
CA HIS A 173 4.85 6.59 17.31
C HIS A 173 4.90 7.50 16.06
N SER A 174 3.95 8.44 15.91
CA SER A 174 3.85 9.29 14.73
C SER A 174 5.08 10.20 14.60
N LEU A 175 5.65 10.24 13.39
CA LEU A 175 6.65 11.23 12.97
C LEU A 175 6.00 12.50 12.40
N TYR A 176 4.67 12.50 12.23
CA TYR A 176 3.95 13.70 11.80
C TYR A 176 3.86 14.67 12.96
N SER A 177 4.45 15.84 12.82
CA SER A 177 4.48 16.89 13.83
C SER A 177 3.88 18.18 13.26
N GLU A 178 2.75 18.60 13.80
CA GLU A 178 2.09 19.85 13.41
C GLU A 178 3.03 21.04 13.53
N ALA A 179 3.89 21.07 14.55
CA ALA A 179 4.86 22.15 14.76
C ALA A 179 5.91 22.28 13.64
N HIS A 180 6.16 21.19 12.88
CA HIS A 180 7.15 21.16 11.79
C HIS A 180 6.53 21.29 10.39
N VAL A 181 5.23 21.06 10.25
CA VAL A 181 4.55 21.00 8.94
C VAL A 181 3.57 22.14 8.69
N THR A 182 3.55 23.14 9.58
CA THR A 182 2.70 24.32 9.38
C THR A 182 3.14 25.12 8.16
N PHE A 183 2.17 25.58 7.38
CA PHE A 183 2.37 26.52 6.28
C PHE A 183 2.22 27.99 6.71
N GLU A 184 2.00 28.24 7.99
CA GLU A 184 1.90 29.59 8.54
C GLU A 184 3.31 30.14 8.81
N ASP A 185 3.56 31.39 8.39
CA ASP A 185 4.91 32.00 8.30
C ASP A 185 5.65 32.12 9.65
N ASP A 186 4.96 32.11 10.80
CA ASP A 186 5.56 32.41 12.10
C ASP A 186 5.61 31.24 13.09
N ALA A 187 5.17 30.04 12.71
CA ALA A 187 5.00 28.91 13.65
C ALA A 187 5.90 27.70 13.36
N GLY A 188 6.74 27.73 12.33
CA GLY A 188 7.56 26.60 11.92
C GLY A 188 8.78 26.36 12.83
N ALA A 189 9.03 25.11 13.20
CA ALA A 189 10.20 24.70 13.99
C ALA A 189 11.52 24.71 13.18
N TYR A 190 11.48 25.07 11.88
CA TYR A 190 12.69 25.20 11.04
C TYR A 190 12.67 26.52 10.24
N ASP A 191 13.86 27.07 9.92
CA ASP A 191 13.98 28.25 9.09
C ASP A 191 13.81 27.90 7.59
N GLN A 192 12.79 28.46 6.95
CA GLN A 192 12.53 28.24 5.50
C GLN A 192 13.68 28.68 4.59
N LYS A 193 14.59 29.56 5.08
CA LYS A 193 15.80 29.94 4.36
C LYS A 193 16.76 28.77 4.12
N ASP A 194 16.75 27.78 5.04
CA ASP A 194 17.55 26.56 4.89
C ASP A 194 17.11 25.75 3.65
N ALA A 195 15.81 25.73 3.36
CA ALA A 195 15.28 25.10 2.14
C ALA A 195 15.82 25.74 0.88
N ALA A 196 15.96 27.07 0.82
CA ALA A 196 16.53 27.76 -0.33
C ALA A 196 17.99 27.37 -0.57
N GLY A 197 18.82 27.29 0.48
CA GLY A 197 20.20 26.82 0.42
C GLY A 197 20.29 25.36 -0.07
N PHE A 198 19.48 24.48 0.47
CA PHE A 198 19.39 23.08 0.06
C PHE A 198 19.03 22.93 -1.43
N ILE A 199 18.02 23.65 -1.91
CA ILE A 199 17.60 23.64 -3.32
C ILE A 199 18.72 24.12 -4.23
N GLN A 200 19.44 25.19 -3.86
CA GLN A 200 20.55 25.72 -4.65
C GLN A 200 21.69 24.71 -4.79
N LEU A 201 22.06 24.03 -3.71
CA LEU A 201 23.09 22.99 -3.71
C LEU A 201 22.67 21.78 -4.55
N ASN A 202 21.43 21.30 -4.42
CA ASN A 202 20.91 20.21 -5.24
C ASN A 202 20.85 20.58 -6.74
N ALA A 203 20.54 21.83 -7.05
CA ALA A 203 20.51 22.33 -8.43
C ALA A 203 21.91 22.50 -9.04
N LEU A 204 23.00 22.53 -8.25
CA LEU A 204 24.35 22.80 -8.74
C LEU A 204 24.78 21.79 -9.80
N ARG A 205 24.50 20.51 -9.60
CA ARG A 205 24.78 19.44 -10.58
C ARG A 205 24.16 19.76 -11.96
N LEU A 206 22.90 20.16 -11.98
CA LEU A 206 22.19 20.48 -13.23
C LEU A 206 22.72 21.75 -13.89
N LYS A 207 23.10 22.77 -13.10
CA LYS A 207 23.74 23.99 -13.60
C LYS A 207 25.08 23.70 -14.27
N LEU A 208 25.89 22.81 -13.69
CA LEU A 208 27.18 22.41 -14.27
C LEU A 208 26.98 21.63 -15.58
N LEU A 209 26.01 20.72 -15.64
CA LEU A 209 25.66 20.02 -16.89
C LEU A 209 25.22 21.00 -17.99
N ALA A 210 24.30 21.90 -17.66
CA ALA A 210 23.83 22.90 -18.63
C ALA A 210 24.94 23.83 -19.11
N ALA A 211 25.88 24.23 -18.24
CA ALA A 211 27.04 25.04 -18.62
C ALA A 211 28.00 24.28 -19.54
N ARG A 212 28.21 22.99 -19.32
CA ARG A 212 28.99 22.13 -20.21
C ARG A 212 28.33 22.06 -21.61
N ASP A 213 27.04 21.76 -21.66
CA ASP A 213 26.33 21.57 -22.92
C ASP A 213 26.26 22.85 -23.77
N LYS A 214 26.26 24.03 -23.13
CA LYS A 214 26.40 25.32 -23.82
C LYS A 214 27.78 25.53 -24.46
N ARG A 215 28.83 24.95 -23.86
CA ARG A 215 30.21 25.07 -24.39
C ARG A 215 30.49 24.13 -25.56
N LEU A 216 29.68 23.07 -25.69
CA LEU A 216 29.82 22.05 -26.74
C LEU A 216 28.94 22.32 -27.98
N ARG A 217 28.10 23.36 -27.93
CA ARG A 217 27.30 23.90 -29.05
C ARG A 217 28.02 25.06 -29.71
#